data_7d4931c90f803e0ec3ffec4ce1c72806
#
_entry.id   7d4931c90f803e0ec3ffec4ce1c72806
#
_cell.length_a   1.000
_cell.length_b   1.000
_cell.length_c   1.000
_cell.angle_alpha   90.00
_cell.angle_beta   90.00
_cell.angle_gamma   90.00
#
_symmetry.space_group_name_H-M   'P 1'
#
loop_
_entity.id
_entity.type
_entity.pdbx_description
1 polymer ?
#
loop_
_entity_poly.entity_id
_entity_poly.type
_entity_poly.pdbx_seq_one_letter_code
_entity_poly.pdbx_strand_id
1 'polypeptide(L)'
;MKSIRIYIFMLGMLMAFAGCQTDFVKPLENDSEAPAPVRDVTYVKMPGSVLLTYTLPSDPDLLYVAASYTNKEGKKYEFKASYFTNTLLVEGFGDMDTYSLDVYAVDRSENYSAPVNIQVSADTPPVQAAYETLEVQPDFGGMTFSFANTSRADL
;
A
#
# COMPACT_ATOMS: atom_id res chain seq x y z
N MET A 1 22.92 -39.16 41.63
CA MET A 1 21.58 -39.00 41.05
C MET A 1 21.12 -37.53 40.92
N LYS A 2 21.57 -36.60 41.76
CA LYS A 2 21.24 -35.17 41.58
C LYS A 2 21.89 -34.54 40.35
N SER A 3 23.14 -34.87 40.05
CA SER A 3 23.88 -34.32 38.92
C SER A 3 23.27 -34.69 37.54
N ILE A 4 22.79 -35.92 37.36
CA ILE A 4 22.15 -36.37 36.13
C ILE A 4 20.87 -35.60 35.84
N ARG A 5 20.07 -35.26 36.87
CA ARG A 5 18.85 -34.47 36.69
C ARG A 5 19.14 -33.06 36.22
N ILE A 6 20.25 -32.46 36.67
CA ILE A 6 20.69 -31.12 36.24
C ILE A 6 21.13 -31.15 34.76
N TYR A 7 21.84 -32.15 34.30
CA TYR A 7 22.26 -32.29 32.89
C TYR A 7 21.06 -32.49 31.97
N ILE A 8 20.06 -33.30 32.41
CA ILE A 8 18.83 -33.50 31.61
C ILE A 8 18.02 -32.20 31.51
N PHE A 9 17.97 -31.40 32.58
CA PHE A 9 17.29 -30.10 32.57
C PHE A 9 18.02 -29.08 31.68
N MET A 10 19.34 -29.07 31.72
CA MET A 10 20.18 -28.20 30.89
C MET A 10 20.11 -28.59 29.40
N LEU A 11 20.07 -29.88 29.09
CA LEU A 11 19.91 -30.39 27.74
C LEU A 11 18.52 -30.09 27.18
N GLY A 12 17.46 -30.17 27.99
CA GLY A 12 16.09 -29.79 27.62
C GLY A 12 15.96 -28.29 27.36
N MET A 13 16.66 -27.45 28.14
CA MET A 13 16.66 -25.99 27.95
C MET A 13 17.42 -25.56 26.69
N LEU A 14 18.45 -26.34 26.27
CA LEU A 14 19.21 -26.08 25.04
C LEU A 14 18.39 -26.38 23.77
N MET A 15 17.47 -27.36 23.83
CA MET A 15 16.57 -27.69 22.70
C MET A 15 15.42 -26.68 22.53
N ALA A 16 15.12 -25.89 23.55
CA ALA A 16 14.03 -24.88 23.46
C ALA A 16 14.40 -23.65 22.59
N PHE A 17 15.69 -23.46 22.26
CA PHE A 17 16.15 -22.36 21.39
C PHE A 17 16.24 -22.74 19.91
N ALA A 18 15.90 -23.97 19.50
CA ALA A 18 15.85 -24.38 18.09
C ALA A 18 14.49 -24.11 17.44
N GLY A 19 13.72 -23.15 17.97
CA GLY A 19 12.41 -22.78 17.47
C GLY A 19 12.47 -21.59 16.51
N CYS A 20 11.84 -21.76 15.36
CA CYS A 20 11.53 -20.78 14.31
C CYS A 20 12.73 -20.19 13.57
N GLN A 21 13.32 -20.98 12.68
CA GLN A 21 13.74 -20.37 11.43
C GLN A 21 12.46 -19.97 10.68
N THR A 22 12.19 -18.67 10.62
CA THR A 22 11.28 -18.13 9.61
C THR A 22 11.98 -18.36 8.27
N ASP A 23 11.63 -19.44 7.58
CA ASP A 23 11.94 -19.55 6.17
C ASP A 23 11.28 -18.32 5.52
N PHE A 24 12.10 -17.36 5.11
CA PHE A 24 11.63 -16.33 4.20
C PHE A 24 11.01 -17.07 3.02
N VAL A 25 9.73 -16.84 2.79
CA VAL A 25 9.04 -17.40 1.62
C VAL A 25 9.79 -16.84 0.42
N LYS A 26 10.64 -17.66 -0.18
CA LYS A 26 11.33 -17.31 -1.41
C LYS A 26 10.31 -17.22 -2.53
N PRO A 27 10.51 -16.37 -3.54
CA PRO A 27 9.70 -16.37 -4.75
C PRO A 27 9.50 -17.80 -5.27
N LEU A 28 8.30 -18.11 -5.74
CA LEU A 28 7.95 -19.45 -6.24
C LEU A 28 8.73 -19.81 -7.51
N GLU A 29 9.17 -18.81 -8.22
CA GLU A 29 9.99 -18.88 -9.41
C GLU A 29 11.26 -18.07 -9.16
N ASN A 30 12.36 -18.42 -9.80
CA ASN A 30 13.65 -17.78 -9.59
C ASN A 30 14.29 -17.52 -10.96
N ASP A 31 13.74 -16.53 -11.66
CA ASP A 31 14.33 -15.96 -12.85
C ASP A 31 14.81 -14.52 -12.58
N SER A 32 15.49 -13.95 -13.54
CA SER A 32 16.03 -12.59 -13.48
C SER A 32 15.52 -11.71 -14.63
N GLU A 33 14.51 -12.17 -15.36
CA GLU A 33 13.92 -11.45 -16.46
C GLU A 33 12.73 -10.61 -15.94
N ALA A 34 12.86 -9.29 -15.99
CA ALA A 34 11.81 -8.40 -15.54
C ALA A 34 10.68 -8.30 -16.58
N PRO A 35 9.40 -8.20 -16.15
CA PRO A 35 8.29 -8.06 -17.05
C PRO A 35 8.35 -6.75 -17.86
N ALA A 36 7.65 -6.72 -18.99
CA ALA A 36 7.46 -5.48 -19.73
C ALA A 36 6.61 -4.49 -18.89
N PRO A 37 6.83 -3.16 -19.01
CA PRO A 37 6.05 -2.17 -18.27
C PRO A 37 4.57 -2.18 -18.69
N VAL A 38 3.70 -1.71 -17.81
CA VAL A 38 2.30 -1.40 -18.10
C VAL A 38 2.20 -0.34 -19.20
N ARG A 39 1.08 -0.31 -19.92
CA ARG A 39 0.83 0.65 -21.02
C ARG A 39 -0.49 1.38 -20.83
N ASP A 40 -0.67 2.47 -21.58
CA ASP A 40 -1.93 3.24 -21.65
C ASP A 40 -2.46 3.64 -20.27
N VAL A 41 -1.54 4.06 -19.36
CA VAL A 41 -1.90 4.43 -17.99
C VAL A 41 -2.70 5.73 -18.02
N THR A 42 -3.94 5.67 -17.53
CA THR A 42 -4.85 6.79 -17.35
C THR A 42 -5.36 6.81 -15.91
N TYR A 43 -5.97 7.91 -15.48
CA TYR A 43 -6.54 7.97 -14.15
C TYR A 43 -7.83 8.81 -14.08
N VAL A 44 -8.65 8.49 -13.07
CA VAL A 44 -9.83 9.26 -12.67
C VAL A 44 -9.57 9.80 -11.26
N LYS A 45 -9.86 11.10 -11.07
CA LYS A 45 -9.78 11.75 -9.76
C LYS A 45 -10.91 11.30 -8.87
N MET A 46 -10.59 11.11 -7.58
CA MET A 46 -11.53 10.80 -6.52
C MET A 46 -11.16 11.60 -5.26
N PRO A 47 -12.03 11.75 -4.27
CA PRO A 47 -11.72 12.46 -3.03
C PRO A 47 -10.50 11.84 -2.31
N GLY A 48 -9.39 12.59 -2.25
CA GLY A 48 -8.14 12.16 -1.63
C GLY A 48 -7.47 10.93 -2.25
N SER A 49 -7.87 10.52 -3.47
CA SER A 49 -7.41 9.32 -4.15
C SER A 49 -7.48 9.46 -5.68
N VAL A 50 -6.85 8.53 -6.39
CA VAL A 50 -6.99 8.38 -7.85
C VAL A 50 -7.18 6.90 -8.19
N LEU A 51 -8.06 6.61 -9.14
CA LEU A 51 -8.22 5.29 -9.71
C LEU A 51 -7.47 5.23 -11.03
N LEU A 52 -6.37 4.46 -11.04
CA LEU A 52 -5.62 4.17 -12.26
C LEU A 52 -6.32 3.12 -13.09
N THR A 53 -6.20 3.24 -14.42
CA THR A 53 -6.54 2.21 -15.39
C THR A 53 -5.37 2.04 -16.35
N TYR A 54 -4.99 0.81 -16.64
CA TYR A 54 -3.81 0.50 -17.45
C TYR A 54 -4.01 -0.78 -18.28
N THR A 55 -3.14 -0.98 -19.25
CA THR A 55 -3.03 -2.23 -20.01
C THR A 55 -1.89 -3.06 -19.44
N LEU A 56 -2.21 -4.30 -19.01
CA LEU A 56 -1.22 -5.25 -18.51
C LEU A 56 -0.28 -5.75 -19.63
N PRO A 57 0.99 -6.00 -19.34
CA PRO A 57 1.88 -6.71 -20.27
C PRO A 57 1.42 -8.17 -20.45
N SER A 58 1.74 -8.76 -21.60
CA SER A 58 1.53 -10.18 -21.86
C SER A 58 2.70 -10.97 -21.32
N ASP A 59 2.73 -11.15 -20.01
CA ASP A 59 3.78 -11.86 -19.30
C ASP A 59 3.15 -13.01 -18.51
N PRO A 60 3.58 -14.28 -18.72
CA PRO A 60 2.92 -15.45 -18.14
C PRO A 60 3.11 -15.57 -16.63
N ASP A 61 4.14 -14.96 -16.05
CA ASP A 61 4.43 -15.00 -14.62
C ASP A 61 4.16 -13.65 -13.91
N LEU A 62 3.49 -12.72 -14.57
CA LEU A 62 3.02 -11.47 -13.97
C LEU A 62 2.26 -11.76 -12.67
N LEU A 63 2.62 -11.09 -11.58
CA LEU A 63 2.02 -11.29 -10.27
C LEU A 63 1.08 -10.13 -9.88
N TYR A 64 1.58 -8.89 -9.96
CA TYR A 64 0.80 -7.69 -9.61
C TYR A 64 1.31 -6.45 -10.32
N VAL A 65 0.53 -5.39 -10.26
CA VAL A 65 0.95 -4.03 -10.61
C VAL A 65 1.13 -3.24 -9.32
N ALA A 66 2.27 -2.56 -9.18
CA ALA A 66 2.57 -1.66 -8.08
C ALA A 66 2.56 -0.21 -8.56
N ALA A 67 2.05 0.69 -7.73
CA ALA A 67 2.17 2.13 -7.92
C ALA A 67 2.75 2.76 -6.67
N SER A 68 3.73 3.64 -6.80
CA SER A 68 4.35 4.32 -5.66
C SER A 68 4.49 5.82 -5.89
N TYR A 69 4.31 6.59 -4.81
CA TYR A 69 4.58 8.02 -4.79
C TYR A 69 5.19 8.43 -3.44
N THR A 70 5.77 9.61 -3.41
CA THR A 70 6.28 10.21 -2.18
C THR A 70 5.48 11.48 -1.89
N ASN A 71 4.97 11.59 -0.65
CA ASN A 71 4.23 12.77 -0.24
C ASN A 71 5.17 13.95 0.06
N LYS A 72 4.62 15.13 0.35
CA LYS A 72 5.39 16.35 0.66
C LYS A 72 6.28 16.24 1.90
N GLU A 73 5.94 15.33 2.80
CA GLU A 73 6.70 15.05 4.03
C GLU A 73 7.86 14.08 3.79
N GLY A 74 8.04 13.60 2.55
CA GLY A 74 9.07 12.64 2.18
C GLY A 74 8.73 11.17 2.48
N LYS A 75 7.49 10.87 2.86
CA LYS A 75 7.04 9.51 3.11
C LYS A 75 6.62 8.84 1.79
N LYS A 76 7.19 7.68 1.51
CA LYS A 76 6.84 6.86 0.36
C LYS A 76 5.63 5.99 0.68
N TYR A 77 4.69 5.95 -0.25
CA TYR A 77 3.51 5.07 -0.26
C TYR A 77 3.59 4.14 -1.45
N GLU A 78 3.12 2.91 -1.27
CA GLU A 78 3.05 1.89 -2.31
C GLU A 78 1.70 1.19 -2.23
N PHE A 79 1.07 1.00 -3.40
CA PHE A 79 -0.21 0.33 -3.59
C PHE A 79 -0.04 -0.79 -4.60
N LYS A 80 -0.75 -1.89 -4.41
CA LYS A 80 -0.64 -3.07 -5.26
C LYS A 80 -2.01 -3.54 -5.70
N ALA A 81 -2.12 -3.97 -6.96
CA ALA A 81 -3.30 -4.63 -7.50
C ALA A 81 -2.87 -5.92 -8.20
N SER A 82 -3.63 -6.98 -7.99
CA SER A 82 -3.38 -8.28 -8.63
C SER A 82 -3.47 -8.17 -10.15
N TYR A 83 -2.73 -9.03 -10.87
CA TYR A 83 -2.78 -9.15 -12.33
C TYR A 83 -4.16 -9.54 -12.89
N PHE A 84 -5.11 -9.90 -12.05
CA PHE A 84 -6.50 -10.17 -12.46
C PHE A 84 -7.32 -8.90 -12.72
N THR A 85 -6.81 -7.72 -12.39
CA THR A 85 -7.45 -6.43 -12.62
C THR A 85 -6.54 -5.50 -13.40
N ASN A 86 -7.15 -4.62 -14.18
CA ASN A 86 -6.46 -3.55 -14.90
C ASN A 86 -6.67 -2.18 -14.23
N THR A 87 -7.09 -2.17 -12.97
CA THR A 87 -7.28 -0.95 -12.19
C THR A 87 -6.53 -1.02 -10.86
N LEU A 88 -6.07 0.12 -10.37
CA LEU A 88 -5.37 0.27 -9.08
C LEU A 88 -5.81 1.56 -8.41
N LEU A 89 -6.37 1.44 -7.21
CA LEU A 89 -6.70 2.59 -6.38
C LEU A 89 -5.45 3.04 -5.63
N VAL A 90 -5.10 4.33 -5.76
CA VAL A 90 -4.01 4.99 -5.04
C VAL A 90 -4.61 6.07 -4.16
N GLU A 91 -4.38 5.97 -2.86
CA GLU A 91 -5.02 6.77 -1.83
C GLU A 91 -4.00 7.60 -1.03
N GLY A 92 -4.51 8.40 -0.09
CA GLY A 92 -3.69 9.11 0.89
C GLY A 92 -3.16 10.46 0.41
N PHE A 93 -3.74 11.04 -0.65
CA PHE A 93 -3.45 12.41 -1.04
C PHE A 93 -4.10 13.37 -0.05
N GLY A 94 -3.26 14.14 0.67
CA GLY A 94 -3.71 15.08 1.69
C GLY A 94 -4.15 16.43 1.12
N ASP A 95 -3.99 16.66 -0.19
CA ASP A 95 -4.32 17.88 -0.91
C ASP A 95 -4.61 17.60 -2.39
N MET A 96 -4.88 18.65 -3.17
CA MET A 96 -5.17 18.59 -4.61
C MET A 96 -3.94 18.85 -5.48
N ASP A 97 -2.75 18.88 -4.91
CA ASP A 97 -1.52 19.13 -5.67
C ASP A 97 -1.18 17.97 -6.61
N THR A 98 -0.24 18.25 -7.51
CA THR A 98 0.23 17.25 -8.47
C THR A 98 1.36 16.42 -7.86
N TYR A 99 1.22 15.11 -7.92
CA TYR A 99 2.20 14.13 -7.47
C TYR A 99 2.74 13.31 -8.63
N SER A 100 4.03 12.99 -8.57
CA SER A 100 4.67 12.06 -9.50
C SER A 100 4.46 10.64 -8.99
N LEU A 101 3.88 9.81 -9.82
CA LEU A 101 3.53 8.43 -9.52
C LEU A 101 4.28 7.50 -10.47
N ASP A 102 5.00 6.52 -9.92
CA ASP A 102 5.71 5.48 -10.67
C ASP A 102 4.89 4.20 -10.63
N VAL A 103 4.55 3.65 -11.80
CA VAL A 103 3.76 2.43 -11.96
C VAL A 103 4.64 1.33 -12.54
N TYR A 104 4.62 0.14 -11.93
CA TYR A 104 5.44 -1.02 -12.26
C TYR A 104 4.58 -2.25 -12.47
N ALA A 105 4.96 -3.10 -13.43
CA ALA A 105 4.56 -4.49 -13.44
C ALA A 105 5.58 -5.31 -12.63
N VAL A 106 5.13 -6.31 -11.88
CA VAL A 106 5.98 -7.14 -11.03
C VAL A 106 5.62 -8.61 -11.25
N ASP A 107 6.62 -9.46 -11.47
CA ASP A 107 6.48 -10.90 -11.68
C ASP A 107 6.50 -11.70 -10.38
N ARG A 108 6.42 -13.04 -10.48
CA ARG A 108 6.46 -13.96 -9.35
C ARG A 108 7.84 -14.11 -8.71
N SER A 109 8.89 -13.69 -9.42
CA SER A 109 10.27 -13.64 -8.92
C SER A 109 10.60 -12.30 -8.25
N GLU A 110 9.61 -11.38 -8.14
CA GLU A 110 9.73 -10.01 -7.61
C GLU A 110 10.66 -9.11 -8.44
N ASN A 111 10.81 -9.38 -9.73
CA ASN A 111 11.46 -8.44 -10.65
C ASN A 111 10.47 -7.33 -11.03
N TYR A 112 10.94 -6.11 -10.97
CA TYR A 112 10.16 -4.91 -11.31
C TYR A 112 10.48 -4.48 -12.74
N SER A 113 9.45 -4.18 -13.51
CA SER A 113 9.59 -3.55 -14.84
C SER A 113 10.23 -2.17 -14.76
N ALA A 114 10.61 -1.60 -15.89
CA ALA A 114 10.86 -0.16 -15.95
C ALA A 114 9.61 0.62 -15.48
N PRO A 115 9.78 1.72 -14.71
CA PRO A 115 8.65 2.53 -14.24
C PRO A 115 7.97 3.28 -15.39
N VAL A 116 6.64 3.35 -15.33
CA VAL A 116 5.85 4.30 -16.10
C VAL A 116 5.49 5.45 -15.20
N ASN A 117 6.11 6.61 -15.40
CA ASN A 117 5.86 7.81 -14.61
C ASN A 117 4.67 8.58 -15.17
N ILE A 118 3.73 8.94 -14.30
CA ILE A 118 2.60 9.81 -14.60
C ILE A 118 2.44 10.89 -13.53
N GLN A 119 1.87 12.03 -13.94
CA GLN A 119 1.51 13.10 -13.02
C GLN A 119 0.02 13.00 -12.70
N VAL A 120 -0.32 12.90 -11.42
CA VAL A 120 -1.69 12.77 -10.94
C VAL A 120 -2.03 13.83 -9.92
N SER A 121 -3.33 14.16 -9.81
CA SER A 121 -3.86 14.99 -8.72
C SER A 121 -5.22 14.46 -8.31
N ALA A 122 -5.48 14.42 -7.00
CA ALA A 122 -6.77 14.00 -6.44
C ALA A 122 -7.77 15.16 -6.37
N ASP A 123 -9.04 14.84 -6.12
CA ASP A 123 -10.04 15.81 -5.69
C ASP A 123 -9.88 16.11 -4.19
N THR A 124 -10.61 17.14 -3.70
CA THR A 124 -10.58 17.57 -2.29
C THR A 124 -10.62 16.38 -1.33
N PRO A 125 -9.62 16.24 -0.44
CA PRO A 125 -9.59 15.14 0.52
C PRO A 125 -10.83 15.14 1.43
N PRO A 126 -11.35 13.98 1.83
CA PRO A 126 -12.57 13.88 2.65
C PRO A 126 -12.49 14.66 3.96
N VAL A 127 -11.36 14.64 4.64
CA VAL A 127 -11.15 15.36 5.89
C VAL A 127 -11.20 16.89 5.70
N GLN A 128 -10.67 17.41 4.59
CA GLN A 128 -10.72 18.81 4.25
C GLN A 128 -12.15 19.23 3.92
N ALA A 129 -12.88 18.46 3.12
CA ALA A 129 -14.27 18.72 2.78
C ALA A 129 -15.17 18.72 4.04
N ALA A 130 -14.93 17.81 4.99
CA ALA A 130 -15.62 17.80 6.27
C ALA A 130 -15.28 19.02 7.13
N TYR A 131 -14.01 19.42 7.18
CA TYR A 131 -13.55 20.59 7.91
C TYR A 131 -14.14 21.90 7.37
N GLU A 132 -14.28 22.05 6.05
CA GLU A 132 -14.89 23.25 5.43
C GLU A 132 -16.35 23.43 5.79
N THR A 133 -17.05 22.37 6.20
CA THR A 133 -18.46 22.39 6.65
C THR A 133 -18.61 22.30 8.16
N LEU A 134 -17.49 22.33 8.92
CA LEU A 134 -17.51 22.18 10.36
C LEU A 134 -18.13 23.43 11.03
N GLU A 135 -19.22 23.22 11.74
CA GLU A 135 -19.84 24.19 12.61
C GLU A 135 -19.67 23.79 14.07
N VAL A 136 -19.31 24.73 14.91
CA VAL A 136 -19.15 24.54 16.35
C VAL A 136 -20.10 25.46 17.09
N GLN A 137 -21.00 24.88 17.87
CA GLN A 137 -21.98 25.65 18.66
C GLN A 137 -21.81 25.34 20.15
N PRO A 138 -21.87 26.36 21.03
CA PRO A 138 -21.90 26.13 22.46
C PRO A 138 -23.21 25.43 22.84
N ASP A 139 -23.12 24.45 23.75
CA ASP A 139 -24.26 23.73 24.30
C ASP A 139 -24.15 23.67 25.83
N PHE A 140 -25.21 23.23 26.51
CA PHE A 140 -25.25 23.19 27.96
C PHE A 140 -24.24 22.19 28.50
N GLY A 141 -23.15 22.68 29.08
CA GLY A 141 -22.05 21.87 29.62
C GLY A 141 -21.06 21.34 28.60
N GLY A 142 -21.08 21.84 27.33
CA GLY A 142 -20.19 21.35 26.28
C GLY A 142 -20.27 22.16 24.99
N MET A 143 -19.93 21.51 23.90
CA MET A 143 -20.04 22.03 22.53
C MET A 143 -20.62 20.95 21.61
N THR A 144 -21.44 21.38 20.66
CA THR A 144 -21.93 20.54 19.57
C THR A 144 -21.11 20.80 18.31
N PHE A 145 -20.66 19.74 17.67
CA PHE A 145 -19.96 19.78 16.38
C PHE A 145 -20.86 19.19 15.31
N SER A 146 -21.06 19.89 14.22
CA SER A 146 -21.75 19.40 13.04
C SER A 146 -20.92 19.63 11.79
N PHE A 147 -20.87 18.64 10.90
CA PHE A 147 -20.18 18.71 9.61
C PHE A 147 -20.83 17.77 8.60
N ALA A 148 -20.58 18.01 7.31
CA ALA A 148 -21.06 17.16 6.23
C ALA A 148 -19.94 16.20 5.76
N ASN A 149 -20.19 14.90 5.85
CA ASN A 149 -19.34 13.87 5.23
C ASN A 149 -19.93 13.42 3.89
N THR A 150 -19.71 14.24 2.86
CA THR A 150 -20.29 14.03 1.52
C THR A 150 -19.66 12.86 0.78
N SER A 151 -18.41 12.54 1.08
CA SER A 151 -17.67 11.41 0.47
C SER A 151 -18.00 10.07 1.10
N ARG A 152 -18.66 10.05 2.28
CA ARG A 152 -18.91 8.87 3.12
C ARG A 152 -17.62 8.12 3.50
N ALA A 153 -16.49 8.82 3.52
CA ALA A 153 -15.23 8.27 3.97
C ALA A 153 -15.22 8.06 5.49
N ASP A 154 -14.39 7.15 5.97
CA ASP A 154 -14.05 7.03 7.38
C ASP A 154 -13.16 8.22 7.76
N LEU A 155 -13.64 9.07 8.68
CA LEU A 155 -13.01 10.33 9.10
C LEU A 155 -12.42 10.21 10.50
#